data_3d853de61c397f9a7c69ed7b206d93f8
#
_entry.id   3d853de61c397f9a7c69ed7b206d93f8
#
_cell.length_a   1.000
_cell.length_b   1.000
_cell.length_c   1.000
_cell.angle_alpha   90.00
_cell.angle_beta   90.00
_cell.angle_gamma   90.00
#
_symmetry.space_group_name_H-M   'P 1'
#
loop_
_entity.id
_entity.type
_entity.pdbx_description
1 polymer ?
#
loop_
_entity_poly.entity_id
_entity_poly.type
_entity_poly.pdbx_seq_one_letter_code
_entity_poly.pdbx_strand_id
1 'polypeptide(L)'
;MRRLIATILACVLAVVVVSFVLIYHYRDKVEKVFQMTETDSEAQSLTEALVPETEKAAPSTETELPLQTETEAPETEDPSLHAEDGVYTFLQGPVAWESKAPYSGIWCESELDGGLFSVFGCGLCDLANIYSTLTPFECSPLDMYWLARKVSDYSPGGGSGAIDWPYMKETLQKTGFEVRLRKKDRRYEKFQEAISGCLTAIVLISSEEDDSYWQDTPGHYINLWHYNPETDQIFLGDSGNPKHNRQWVPLRTIYDAISSQNTWQYLLVTGYDEEKNTWKYSGIHEKWTRPAWCKAKPEAKSLLMPAE
;
A
#
# COMPACT_ATOMS: atom_id res chain seq x y z
N MET A 1 21.59 48.52 11.63
CA MET A 1 22.27 47.22 11.71
C MET A 1 21.89 46.46 13.00
N ARG A 2 22.18 46.96 14.22
CA ARG A 2 21.89 46.22 15.48
C ARG A 2 20.42 45.81 15.68
N ARG A 3 19.45 46.66 15.32
CA ARG A 3 18.02 46.33 15.43
C ARG A 3 17.58 45.21 14.45
N LEU A 4 18.13 45.18 13.24
CA LEU A 4 17.84 44.14 12.25
C LEU A 4 18.40 42.78 12.70
N ILE A 5 19.60 42.74 13.26
CA ILE A 5 20.21 41.53 13.81
C ILE A 5 19.37 40.98 14.98
N ALA A 6 18.90 41.85 15.89
CA ALA A 6 18.08 41.47 17.02
C ALA A 6 16.71 40.87 16.56
N THR A 7 16.10 41.43 15.51
CA THR A 7 14.84 40.91 14.95
C THR A 7 15.07 39.54 14.31
N ILE A 8 16.15 39.35 13.54
CA ILE A 8 16.46 38.05 12.93
C ILE A 8 16.70 36.98 14.01
N LEU A 9 17.48 37.33 15.06
CA LEU A 9 17.73 36.41 16.17
C LEU A 9 16.43 36.01 16.89
N ALA A 10 15.52 36.98 17.11
CA ALA A 10 14.23 36.70 17.75
C ALA A 10 13.34 35.77 16.86
N CYS A 11 13.31 35.97 15.55
CA CYS A 11 12.59 35.09 14.62
C CYS A 11 13.16 33.68 14.60
N VAL A 12 14.47 33.52 14.55
CA VAL A 12 15.15 32.20 14.60
C VAL A 12 14.83 31.50 15.93
N LEU A 13 14.90 32.21 17.05
CA LEU A 13 14.58 31.63 18.36
C LEU A 13 13.10 31.18 18.42
N ALA A 14 12.18 31.98 17.86
CA ALA A 14 10.77 31.62 17.82
C ALA A 14 10.53 30.35 16.98
N VAL A 15 11.18 30.20 15.82
CA VAL A 15 11.07 29.00 14.98
C VAL A 15 11.61 27.78 15.71
N VAL A 16 12.75 27.91 16.39
CA VAL A 16 13.34 26.80 17.18
C VAL A 16 12.40 26.37 18.32
N VAL A 17 11.81 27.33 19.06
CA VAL A 17 10.86 27.02 20.14
C VAL A 17 9.62 26.32 19.62
N VAL A 18 9.04 26.79 18.50
CA VAL A 18 7.87 26.16 17.87
C VAL A 18 8.21 24.74 17.41
N SER A 19 9.37 24.52 16.83
CA SER A 19 9.82 23.18 16.40
C SER A 19 9.97 22.24 17.60
N PHE A 20 10.54 22.69 18.71
CA PHE A 20 10.63 21.88 19.94
C PHE A 20 9.26 21.54 20.54
N VAL A 21 8.31 22.48 20.55
CA VAL A 21 6.94 22.23 21.03
C VAL A 21 6.22 21.22 20.16
N LEU A 22 6.38 21.30 18.85
CA LEU A 22 5.79 20.34 17.91
C LEU A 22 6.38 18.94 18.08
N ILE A 23 7.72 18.82 18.23
CA ILE A 23 8.40 17.54 18.47
C ILE A 23 7.95 16.93 19.81
N TYR A 24 7.83 17.75 20.87
CA TYR A 24 7.37 17.30 22.19
C TYR A 24 5.91 16.80 22.12
N HIS A 25 5.05 17.52 21.43
CA HIS A 25 3.64 17.15 21.27
C HIS A 25 3.46 15.87 20.42
N TYR A 26 4.31 15.72 19.39
CA TYR A 26 4.32 14.52 18.56
C TYR A 26 4.79 13.29 19.38
N ARG A 27 5.84 13.45 20.17
CA ARG A 27 6.34 12.39 21.07
C ARG A 27 5.31 11.94 22.10
N ASP A 28 4.58 12.86 22.72
CA ASP A 28 3.51 12.58 23.69
C ASP A 28 2.32 11.82 23.04
N LYS A 29 1.99 12.14 21.76
CA LYS A 29 1.00 11.39 20.99
C LYS A 29 1.46 9.96 20.69
N VAL A 30 2.71 9.77 20.29
CA VAL A 30 3.28 8.45 19.97
C VAL A 30 3.34 7.58 21.22
N GLU A 31 3.77 8.11 22.38
CA GLU A 31 3.78 7.37 23.65
C GLU A 31 2.37 6.96 24.11
N LYS A 32 1.36 7.80 23.90
CA LYS A 32 -0.05 7.45 24.20
C LYS A 32 -0.59 6.33 23.31
N VAL A 33 -0.26 6.34 22.02
CA VAL A 33 -0.63 5.25 21.10
C VAL A 33 0.05 3.95 21.51
N PHE A 34 1.31 4.00 21.92
CA PHE A 34 2.06 2.83 22.37
C PHE A 34 1.46 2.21 23.65
N GLN A 35 1.08 3.04 24.62
CA GLN A 35 0.43 2.57 25.87
C GLN A 35 -0.97 2.01 25.63
N MET A 36 -1.73 2.52 24.64
CA MET A 36 -3.03 1.95 24.29
C MET A 36 -2.90 0.55 23.65
N THR A 37 -1.85 0.32 22.87
CA THR A 37 -1.61 -1.01 22.25
C THR A 37 -1.13 -2.06 23.26
N GLU A 38 -0.41 -1.68 24.31
CA GLU A 38 -0.03 -2.60 25.40
C GLU A 38 -1.24 -3.01 26.26
N THR A 39 -2.15 -2.10 26.53
CA THR A 39 -3.37 -2.39 27.32
C THR A 39 -4.34 -3.32 26.59
N ASP A 40 -4.47 -3.19 25.27
CA ASP A 40 -5.30 -4.08 24.45
C ASP A 40 -4.68 -5.49 24.33
N SER A 41 -3.36 -5.61 24.31
CA SER A 41 -2.65 -6.90 24.29
C SER A 41 -2.80 -7.66 25.63
N GLU A 42 -2.78 -6.98 26.78
CA GLU A 42 -3.05 -7.59 28.08
C GLU A 42 -4.51 -8.01 28.26
N ALA A 43 -5.47 -7.24 27.69
CA ALA A 43 -6.89 -7.59 27.74
C ALA A 43 -7.21 -8.85 26.92
N GLN A 44 -6.55 -9.07 25.77
CA GLN A 44 -6.71 -10.28 24.94
C GLN A 44 -6.09 -11.52 25.63
N SER A 45 -4.95 -11.38 26.30
CA SER A 45 -4.30 -12.47 27.03
C SER A 45 -5.13 -12.97 28.24
N LEU A 46 -5.93 -12.12 28.85
CA LEU A 46 -6.81 -12.48 29.97
C LEU A 46 -8.12 -13.16 29.54
N THR A 47 -8.52 -13.02 28.27
CA THR A 47 -9.77 -13.62 27.75
C THR A 47 -9.58 -15.08 27.30
N GLU A 48 -8.37 -15.49 26.95
CA GLU A 48 -8.04 -16.88 26.56
C GLU A 48 -7.87 -17.85 27.74
N ALA A 49 -7.79 -17.35 28.98
CA ALA A 49 -7.52 -18.15 30.17
C ALA A 49 -8.76 -18.70 30.90
N LEU A 50 -9.98 -18.50 30.38
CA LEU A 50 -11.23 -18.91 31.03
C LEU A 50 -12.15 -19.73 30.11
N VAL A 51 -11.70 -20.91 29.67
CA VAL A 51 -12.60 -21.95 29.15
C VAL A 51 -12.44 -23.20 30.00
N PRO A 52 -13.48 -23.66 30.73
CA PRO A 52 -13.39 -24.88 31.52
C PRO A 52 -13.59 -26.12 30.66
N GLU A 53 -12.69 -27.09 30.87
CA GLU A 53 -12.86 -28.48 30.43
C GLU A 53 -14.08 -29.13 31.12
N THR A 54 -14.95 -29.76 30.33
CA THR A 54 -15.84 -30.87 30.79
C THR A 54 -16.01 -31.88 29.66
N GLU A 55 -15.40 -32.95 29.84
CA GLU A 55 -15.84 -34.28 30.27
C GLU A 55 -16.37 -35.20 29.15
N LYS A 56 -15.70 -36.32 29.10
CA LYS A 56 -15.71 -37.55 28.36
C LYS A 56 -16.95 -38.37 28.51
N ALA A 57 -17.52 -38.89 27.42
CA ALA A 57 -18.19 -40.22 27.39
C ALA A 57 -18.20 -40.80 25.98
N ALA A 58 -17.73 -42.03 25.86
CA ALA A 58 -17.86 -42.96 24.72
C ALA A 58 -18.89 -44.06 25.10
N PRO A 59 -19.13 -45.09 24.31
CA PRO A 59 -19.28 -45.24 22.85
C PRO A 59 -20.58 -46.01 22.51
N SER A 60 -21.02 -46.06 21.23
CA SER A 60 -21.62 -47.28 20.69
C SER A 60 -22.04 -47.20 19.20
N THR A 61 -21.56 -48.19 18.51
CA THR A 61 -22.23 -49.08 17.54
C THR A 61 -22.31 -48.68 16.07
N GLU A 62 -21.53 -49.46 15.31
CA GLU A 62 -21.54 -49.67 13.86
C GLU A 62 -22.93 -49.86 13.27
N THR A 63 -23.15 -49.27 12.09
CA THR A 63 -23.99 -49.87 11.05
C THR A 63 -23.38 -49.46 9.69
N GLU A 64 -22.80 -50.47 9.02
CA GLU A 64 -22.42 -50.39 7.60
C GLU A 64 -23.65 -50.26 6.72
N LEU A 65 -23.61 -49.34 5.73
CA LEU A 65 -24.39 -49.41 4.49
C LEU A 65 -23.61 -48.74 3.33
N PRO A 66 -23.87 -49.10 2.07
CA PRO A 66 -22.81 -49.34 1.10
C PRO A 66 -22.34 -48.12 0.31
N LEU A 67 -21.09 -48.22 -0.10
CA LEU A 67 -20.35 -47.41 -1.03
C LEU A 67 -21.12 -47.13 -2.31
N GLN A 68 -21.65 -45.90 -2.46
CA GLN A 68 -21.96 -45.34 -3.76
C GLN A 68 -20.78 -44.47 -4.16
N THR A 69 -20.07 -44.93 -5.18
CA THR A 69 -19.04 -44.18 -5.88
C THR A 69 -19.73 -43.08 -6.69
N GLU A 70 -19.95 -41.91 -6.07
CA GLU A 70 -20.19 -40.68 -6.81
C GLU A 70 -18.88 -40.24 -7.40
N THR A 71 -18.80 -40.31 -8.72
CA THR A 71 -17.73 -39.66 -9.51
C THR A 71 -18.01 -38.16 -9.40
N GLU A 72 -17.33 -37.50 -8.48
CA GLU A 72 -17.27 -36.01 -8.48
C GLU A 72 -16.75 -35.57 -9.84
N ALA A 73 -17.62 -34.91 -10.61
CA ALA A 73 -17.21 -34.10 -11.73
C ALA A 73 -16.25 -33.02 -11.20
N PRO A 74 -15.16 -32.68 -11.91
CA PRO A 74 -14.29 -31.64 -11.47
C PRO A 74 -15.11 -30.36 -11.31
N GLU A 75 -15.18 -29.85 -10.07
CA GLU A 75 -15.69 -28.51 -9.81
C GLU A 75 -14.84 -27.57 -10.68
N THR A 76 -15.48 -26.98 -11.69
CA THR A 76 -14.91 -25.86 -12.41
C THR A 76 -14.89 -24.71 -11.41
N GLU A 77 -13.74 -24.53 -10.74
CA GLU A 77 -13.48 -23.36 -9.91
C GLU A 77 -13.82 -22.12 -10.73
N ASP A 78 -14.71 -21.28 -10.19
CA ASP A 78 -15.06 -19.99 -10.81
C ASP A 78 -13.78 -19.13 -10.87
N PRO A 79 -13.28 -18.78 -12.07
CA PRO A 79 -12.04 -18.00 -12.20
C PRO A 79 -12.09 -16.65 -11.50
N SER A 80 -13.29 -16.15 -11.14
CA SER A 80 -13.49 -14.89 -10.44
C SER A 80 -13.15 -14.96 -8.94
N LEU A 81 -13.16 -16.16 -8.35
CA LEU A 81 -12.92 -16.35 -6.90
C LEU A 81 -11.46 -16.15 -6.49
N HIS A 82 -10.51 -16.10 -7.45
CA HIS A 82 -9.07 -15.95 -7.19
C HIS A 82 -8.41 -14.83 -8.00
N ALA A 83 -9.20 -13.92 -8.57
CA ALA A 83 -8.67 -12.79 -9.35
C ALA A 83 -7.72 -11.90 -8.52
N GLU A 84 -7.97 -11.79 -7.21
CA GLU A 84 -7.14 -11.01 -6.30
C GLU A 84 -5.79 -11.66 -5.99
N ASP A 85 -5.65 -12.97 -6.13
CA ASP A 85 -4.40 -13.70 -5.80
C ASP A 85 -3.22 -13.23 -6.65
N GLY A 86 -3.47 -12.79 -7.88
CA GLY A 86 -2.46 -12.21 -8.77
C GLY A 86 -2.05 -10.78 -8.45
N VAL A 87 -2.77 -10.09 -7.55
CA VAL A 87 -2.54 -8.67 -7.24
C VAL A 87 -1.50 -8.54 -6.13
N TYR A 88 -0.43 -7.82 -6.42
CA TYR A 88 0.56 -7.42 -5.41
C TYR A 88 0.07 -6.20 -4.64
N THR A 89 0.26 -6.21 -3.32
CA THR A 89 -0.18 -5.15 -2.41
C THR A 89 0.83 -4.97 -1.28
N PHE A 90 2.04 -4.51 -1.63
CA PHE A 90 3.13 -4.31 -0.68
C PHE A 90 2.76 -3.34 0.44
N LEU A 91 3.17 -3.69 1.66
CA LEU A 91 3.01 -2.87 2.86
C LEU A 91 4.29 -2.08 3.13
N GLN A 92 4.16 -0.86 3.65
CA GLN A 92 5.29 0.02 3.92
C GLN A 92 5.67 0.14 5.40
N GLY A 93 4.77 -0.25 6.33
CA GLY A 93 4.93 0.03 7.76
C GLY A 93 5.69 -1.05 8.53
N PRO A 94 6.49 -0.69 9.56
CA PRO A 94 7.28 -1.63 10.36
C PRO A 94 6.41 -2.63 11.13
N VAL A 95 5.24 -2.22 11.64
CA VAL A 95 4.28 -3.10 12.33
C VAL A 95 3.86 -4.28 11.45
N ALA A 96 3.68 -4.03 10.15
CA ALA A 96 3.36 -5.09 9.20
C ALA A 96 4.52 -6.09 9.05
N TRP A 97 5.76 -5.62 9.06
CA TRP A 97 6.95 -6.47 8.97
C TRP A 97 7.18 -7.26 10.26
N GLU A 98 7.07 -6.65 11.41
CA GLU A 98 7.18 -7.30 12.72
C GLU A 98 6.16 -8.43 12.89
N SER A 99 4.90 -8.18 12.50
CA SER A 99 3.81 -9.15 12.55
C SER A 99 3.86 -10.21 11.44
N LYS A 100 4.84 -10.13 10.51
CA LYS A 100 4.93 -10.99 9.33
C LYS A 100 3.67 -10.96 8.45
N ALA A 101 3.05 -9.80 8.34
CA ALA A 101 1.91 -9.61 7.46
C ALA A 101 2.29 -9.94 5.99
N PRO A 102 1.42 -10.58 5.23
CA PRO A 102 1.64 -10.81 3.80
C PRO A 102 1.98 -9.52 3.07
N TYR A 103 2.92 -9.57 2.13
CA TYR A 103 3.45 -8.43 1.37
C TYR A 103 4.25 -7.41 2.19
N SER A 104 4.62 -7.69 3.44
CA SER A 104 5.62 -6.90 4.18
C SER A 104 7.04 -7.39 3.90
N GLY A 105 8.03 -6.53 4.09
CA GLY A 105 9.43 -6.86 3.89
C GLY A 105 10.37 -5.91 4.61
N ILE A 106 11.68 -6.16 4.49
CA ILE A 106 12.72 -5.39 5.18
C ILE A 106 12.70 -3.91 4.82
N TRP A 107 12.15 -3.53 3.67
CA TRP A 107 11.96 -2.11 3.28
C TRP A 107 11.13 -1.32 4.29
N CYS A 108 10.22 -1.98 5.03
CA CYS A 108 9.40 -1.32 6.06
C CYS A 108 10.24 -0.64 7.16
N GLU A 109 11.48 -1.11 7.37
CA GLU A 109 12.42 -0.59 8.37
C GLU A 109 13.61 0.16 7.73
N SER A 110 13.65 0.23 6.40
CA SER A 110 14.80 0.81 5.69
C SER A 110 14.85 2.33 5.85
N GLU A 111 16.03 2.84 6.14
CA GLU A 111 16.34 4.27 6.09
C GLU A 111 17.02 4.60 4.76
N LEU A 112 16.45 5.53 4.00
CA LEU A 112 16.91 5.91 2.67
C LEU A 112 16.99 7.45 2.60
N ASP A 113 18.14 7.98 2.21
CA ASP A 113 18.40 9.42 2.09
C ASP A 113 18.01 10.22 3.35
N GLY A 114 18.19 9.64 4.54
CA GLY A 114 17.90 10.27 5.83
C GLY A 114 16.40 10.25 6.23
N GLY A 115 15.57 9.47 5.55
CA GLY A 115 14.16 9.25 5.89
C GLY A 115 13.80 7.76 5.99
N LEU A 116 12.88 7.42 6.89
CA LEU A 116 12.35 6.07 6.97
C LEU A 116 11.40 5.80 5.79
N PHE A 117 11.60 4.70 5.08
CA PHE A 117 10.75 4.30 3.96
C PHE A 117 9.26 4.22 4.37
N SER A 118 8.98 3.78 5.58
CA SER A 118 7.63 3.71 6.14
C SER A 118 6.90 5.06 6.18
N VAL A 119 7.60 6.18 6.14
CA VAL A 119 7.01 7.53 6.16
C VAL A 119 6.66 8.02 4.76
N PHE A 120 7.43 7.66 3.73
CA PHE A 120 7.28 8.20 2.38
C PHE A 120 6.99 7.16 1.29
N GLY A 121 7.02 5.87 1.62
CA GLY A 121 7.05 4.76 0.67
C GLY A 121 5.73 4.41 -0.02
N CYS A 122 4.58 5.02 0.36
CA CYS A 122 3.27 4.62 -0.15
C CYS A 122 3.20 4.62 -1.69
N GLY A 123 3.58 5.70 -2.33
CA GLY A 123 3.58 5.77 -3.79
C GLY A 123 4.57 4.82 -4.45
N LEU A 124 5.69 4.50 -3.80
CA LEU A 124 6.66 3.52 -4.29
C LEU A 124 6.13 2.08 -4.18
N CYS A 125 5.40 1.77 -3.09
CA CYS A 125 4.66 0.52 -2.98
C CYS A 125 3.62 0.39 -4.08
N ASP A 126 2.87 1.47 -4.37
CA ASP A 126 1.87 1.47 -5.44
C ASP A 126 2.49 1.23 -6.82
N LEU A 127 3.62 1.86 -7.13
CA LEU A 127 4.35 1.63 -8.38
C LEU A 127 4.86 0.19 -8.48
N ALA A 128 5.42 -0.37 -7.39
CA ALA A 128 5.88 -1.75 -7.32
C ALA A 128 4.72 -2.74 -7.46
N ASN A 129 3.55 -2.44 -6.86
CA ASN A 129 2.34 -3.23 -7.00
C ASN A 129 1.88 -3.28 -8.46
N ILE A 130 1.83 -2.12 -9.16
CA ILE A 130 1.46 -2.02 -10.56
C ILE A 130 2.40 -2.84 -11.44
N TYR A 131 3.70 -2.64 -11.28
CA TYR A 131 4.70 -3.36 -12.05
C TYR A 131 4.61 -4.86 -11.81
N SER A 132 4.59 -5.28 -10.55
CA SER A 132 4.56 -6.69 -10.18
C SER A 132 3.23 -7.38 -10.47
N THR A 133 2.12 -6.65 -10.58
CA THR A 133 0.82 -7.22 -10.95
C THR A 133 0.66 -7.34 -12.46
N LEU A 134 0.93 -6.27 -13.21
CA LEU A 134 0.54 -6.12 -14.62
C LEU A 134 1.63 -6.53 -15.61
N THR A 135 2.81 -6.93 -15.16
CA THR A 135 3.90 -7.38 -16.04
C THR A 135 4.28 -8.84 -15.75
N PRO A 136 5.01 -9.52 -16.64
CA PRO A 136 5.59 -10.84 -16.34
C PRO A 136 6.74 -10.79 -15.32
N PHE A 137 7.08 -9.63 -14.79
CA PHE A 137 8.18 -9.37 -13.88
C PHE A 137 7.67 -9.07 -12.47
N GLU A 138 8.56 -9.09 -11.47
CA GLU A 138 8.27 -8.62 -10.12
C GLU A 138 9.43 -7.78 -9.56
N CYS A 139 9.15 -6.85 -8.67
CA CYS A 139 10.16 -6.05 -7.99
C CYS A 139 9.72 -5.72 -6.58
N SER A 140 10.67 -5.42 -5.70
CA SER A 140 10.38 -4.86 -4.38
C SER A 140 10.08 -3.35 -4.45
N PRO A 141 9.48 -2.78 -3.39
CA PRO A 141 9.39 -1.33 -3.26
C PRO A 141 10.74 -0.61 -3.23
N LEU A 142 11.82 -1.28 -2.78
CA LEU A 142 13.20 -0.73 -2.84
C LEU A 142 13.74 -0.70 -4.27
N ASP A 143 13.51 -1.74 -5.06
CA ASP A 143 13.87 -1.73 -6.48
C ASP A 143 13.18 -0.57 -7.21
N MET A 144 11.90 -0.37 -6.90
CA MET A 144 11.11 0.73 -7.49
C MET A 144 11.63 2.10 -7.05
N TYR A 145 12.06 2.26 -5.80
CA TYR A 145 12.73 3.47 -5.31
C TYR A 145 13.99 3.79 -6.13
N TRP A 146 14.87 2.81 -6.33
CA TRP A 146 16.10 3.02 -7.11
C TRP A 146 15.83 3.29 -8.59
N LEU A 147 14.81 2.64 -9.15
CA LEU A 147 14.36 2.94 -10.52
C LEU A 147 13.86 4.38 -10.63
N ALA A 148 12.94 4.81 -9.76
CA ALA A 148 12.38 6.15 -9.77
C ALA A 148 13.47 7.23 -9.70
N ARG A 149 14.45 7.07 -8.82
CA ARG A 149 15.62 7.97 -8.73
C ARG A 149 16.49 7.99 -9.98
N LYS A 150 16.54 6.88 -10.71
CA LYS A 150 17.38 6.78 -11.92
C LYS A 150 16.72 7.38 -13.15
N VAL A 151 15.40 7.29 -13.26
CA VAL A 151 14.66 7.65 -14.48
C VAL A 151 13.87 8.94 -14.37
N SER A 152 13.83 9.54 -13.19
CA SER A 152 13.21 10.84 -12.91
C SER A 152 14.07 11.65 -11.95
N ASP A 153 13.70 12.90 -11.72
CA ASP A 153 14.39 13.76 -10.75
C ASP A 153 13.92 13.52 -9.29
N TYR A 154 13.28 12.38 -9.02
CA TYR A 154 12.80 12.05 -7.69
C TYR A 154 13.95 11.94 -6.68
N SER A 155 13.80 12.64 -5.55
CA SER A 155 14.65 12.52 -4.37
C SER A 155 13.82 12.75 -3.11
N PRO A 156 13.86 11.84 -2.11
CA PRO A 156 13.09 12.00 -0.87
C PRO A 156 13.66 13.09 0.06
N GLY A 157 14.83 13.64 -0.20
CA GLY A 157 15.52 14.64 0.64
C GLY A 157 14.85 16.00 0.75
N GLY A 158 13.66 16.21 0.17
CA GLY A 158 12.89 17.44 0.23
C GLY A 158 11.45 17.23 0.72
N GLY A 159 11.04 17.92 1.77
CA GLY A 159 9.65 17.87 2.24
C GLY A 159 9.26 16.54 2.90
N SER A 160 8.13 15.94 2.49
CA SER A 160 7.60 14.67 3.04
C SER A 160 8.38 13.44 2.59
N GLY A 161 9.25 13.56 1.60
CA GLY A 161 9.93 12.42 0.97
C GLY A 161 9.07 11.61 -0.01
N ALA A 162 7.75 11.81 -0.02
CA ALA A 162 6.85 11.08 -0.91
C ALA A 162 7.13 11.39 -2.38
N ILE A 163 7.02 10.36 -3.23
CA ILE A 163 7.15 10.53 -4.68
C ILE A 163 5.96 11.32 -5.23
N ASP A 164 6.22 12.37 -6.02
CA ASP A 164 5.16 13.21 -6.60
C ASP A 164 4.68 12.67 -7.96
N TRP A 165 3.51 13.12 -8.38
CA TRP A 165 2.79 12.68 -9.58
C TRP A 165 3.61 12.67 -10.87
N PRO A 166 4.39 13.73 -11.20
CA PRO A 166 5.23 13.71 -12.40
C PRO A 166 6.25 12.58 -12.40
N TYR A 167 6.89 12.31 -11.25
CA TYR A 167 7.90 11.26 -11.11
C TYR A 167 7.29 9.85 -11.15
N MET A 168 6.11 9.65 -10.54
CA MET A 168 5.35 8.39 -10.67
C MET A 168 5.02 8.12 -12.15
N LYS A 169 4.49 9.13 -12.85
CA LYS A 169 4.17 9.03 -14.27
C LYS A 169 5.39 8.65 -15.09
N GLU A 170 6.52 9.35 -14.90
CA GLU A 170 7.75 9.11 -15.64
C GLU A 170 8.30 7.70 -15.36
N THR A 171 8.30 7.26 -14.10
CA THR A 171 8.73 5.93 -13.69
C THR A 171 7.90 4.84 -14.37
N LEU A 172 6.57 4.95 -14.35
CA LEU A 172 5.67 4.00 -14.99
C LEU A 172 5.85 3.99 -16.53
N GLN A 173 6.05 5.14 -17.15
CA GLN A 173 6.29 5.21 -18.59
C GLN A 173 7.61 4.50 -18.99
N LYS A 174 8.65 4.57 -18.18
CA LYS A 174 9.92 3.83 -18.39
C LYS A 174 9.77 2.32 -18.24
N THR A 175 8.79 1.87 -17.48
CA THR A 175 8.44 0.45 -17.35
C THR A 175 7.33 -0.02 -18.32
N GLY A 176 7.03 0.78 -19.34
CA GLY A 176 6.14 0.38 -20.45
C GLY A 176 4.66 0.69 -20.23
N PHE A 177 4.29 1.38 -19.17
CA PHE A 177 2.89 1.70 -18.91
C PHE A 177 2.40 2.96 -19.62
N GLU A 178 1.15 2.93 -20.07
CA GLU A 178 0.41 4.10 -20.48
C GLU A 178 -0.36 4.66 -19.30
N VAL A 179 -0.09 5.94 -18.96
CA VAL A 179 -0.62 6.55 -17.75
C VAL A 179 -1.18 7.95 -18.00
N ARG A 180 -2.21 8.31 -17.23
CA ARG A 180 -2.89 9.61 -17.32
C ARG A 180 -3.09 10.20 -15.94
N LEU A 181 -2.57 11.40 -15.69
CA LEU A 181 -2.84 12.18 -14.49
C LEU A 181 -4.20 12.87 -14.59
N ARG A 182 -4.97 12.84 -13.53
CA ARG A 182 -6.33 13.40 -13.45
C ARG A 182 -6.52 14.24 -12.20
N LYS A 183 -7.43 15.20 -12.30
CA LYS A 183 -8.03 15.89 -11.15
C LYS A 183 -9.30 15.17 -10.73
N LYS A 184 -9.68 15.28 -9.46
CA LYS A 184 -10.97 14.78 -8.94
C LYS A 184 -12.10 15.30 -9.82
N ASP A 185 -12.85 14.41 -10.38
CA ASP A 185 -14.03 14.79 -11.17
C ASP A 185 -15.10 15.38 -10.25
N ARG A 186 -15.82 16.40 -10.72
CA ARG A 186 -16.86 17.03 -9.89
C ARG A 186 -18.05 16.13 -9.63
N ARG A 187 -18.26 15.11 -10.47
CA ARG A 187 -19.35 14.15 -10.37
C ARG A 187 -18.78 12.75 -10.19
N TYR A 188 -19.34 12.03 -9.25
CA TYR A 188 -18.95 10.69 -8.92
C TYR A 188 -19.03 9.74 -10.13
N GLU A 189 -20.07 9.82 -10.95
CA GLU A 189 -20.26 8.98 -12.13
C GLU A 189 -19.11 9.13 -13.14
N LYS A 190 -18.48 10.30 -13.21
CA LYS A 190 -17.31 10.51 -14.06
C LYS A 190 -16.05 9.85 -13.51
N PHE A 191 -15.92 9.79 -12.19
CA PHE A 191 -14.87 9.03 -11.55
C PHE A 191 -15.09 7.52 -11.74
N GLN A 192 -16.32 7.01 -11.54
CA GLN A 192 -16.67 5.61 -11.85
C GLN A 192 -16.33 5.23 -13.29
N GLU A 193 -16.71 6.06 -14.27
CA GLU A 193 -16.40 5.87 -15.68
C GLU A 193 -14.88 5.80 -15.92
N ALA A 194 -14.10 6.68 -15.27
CA ALA A 194 -12.66 6.71 -15.40
C ALA A 194 -11.99 5.44 -14.79
N ILE A 195 -12.48 4.99 -13.63
CA ILE A 195 -11.96 3.77 -12.96
C ILE A 195 -12.36 2.51 -13.75
N SER A 196 -13.58 2.42 -14.26
CA SER A 196 -14.02 1.29 -15.09
C SER A 196 -13.20 1.14 -16.37
N GLY A 197 -12.63 2.23 -16.89
CA GLY A 197 -11.88 2.26 -18.15
C GLY A 197 -10.37 2.10 -18.00
N CYS A 198 -9.86 1.74 -16.83
CA CYS A 198 -8.42 1.58 -16.58
C CYS A 198 -8.09 0.17 -16.06
N LEU A 199 -6.80 -0.20 -16.12
CA LEU A 199 -6.29 -1.44 -15.53
C LEU A 199 -6.19 -1.35 -14.02
N THR A 200 -5.76 -0.21 -13.53
CA THR A 200 -5.60 0.15 -12.11
C THR A 200 -5.44 1.67 -11.98
N ALA A 201 -5.59 2.18 -10.79
CA ALA A 201 -5.33 3.59 -10.49
C ALA A 201 -4.52 3.74 -9.21
N ILE A 202 -3.75 4.85 -9.10
CA ILE A 202 -3.23 5.36 -7.84
C ILE A 202 -4.06 6.59 -7.48
N VAL A 203 -4.52 6.66 -6.23
CA VAL A 203 -5.32 7.77 -5.72
C VAL A 203 -4.65 8.35 -4.47
N LEU A 204 -4.59 9.67 -4.37
CA LEU A 204 -4.17 10.35 -3.13
C LEU A 204 -5.41 10.63 -2.29
N ILE A 205 -5.47 9.99 -1.13
CA ILE A 205 -6.54 10.20 -0.14
C ILE A 205 -6.08 11.06 1.03
N SER A 206 -7.03 11.68 1.72
CA SER A 206 -6.77 12.45 2.94
C SER A 206 -7.98 12.40 3.87
N SER A 207 -7.73 12.19 5.17
CA SER A 207 -8.74 12.31 6.22
C SER A 207 -9.26 13.73 6.42
N GLU A 208 -8.61 14.75 5.83
CA GLU A 208 -9.12 16.13 5.81
C GLU A 208 -10.31 16.30 4.88
N GLU A 209 -10.49 15.43 3.89
CA GLU A 209 -11.65 15.41 2.98
C GLU A 209 -12.78 14.51 3.54
N ASP A 210 -12.42 13.29 4.01
CA ASP A 210 -13.31 12.34 4.67
C ASP A 210 -12.51 11.44 5.60
N ASP A 211 -12.84 11.44 6.90
CA ASP A 211 -12.19 10.66 7.95
C ASP A 211 -12.93 9.36 8.33
N SER A 212 -14.00 9.04 7.59
CA SER A 212 -14.86 7.89 7.91
C SER A 212 -14.14 6.54 7.79
N TYR A 213 -13.19 6.43 6.87
CA TYR A 213 -12.43 5.20 6.61
C TYR A 213 -10.95 5.36 6.98
N TRP A 214 -10.28 6.43 6.54
CA TRP A 214 -8.91 6.75 6.89
C TRP A 214 -8.88 7.84 7.96
N GLN A 215 -8.51 7.47 9.17
CA GLN A 215 -8.36 8.39 10.29
C GLN A 215 -6.91 8.87 10.41
N ASP A 216 -6.71 10.12 10.85
CA ASP A 216 -5.38 10.71 11.10
C ASP A 216 -4.39 10.55 9.91
N THR A 217 -4.92 10.57 8.68
CA THR A 217 -4.16 10.35 7.44
C THR A 217 -4.16 11.62 6.60
N PRO A 218 -3.19 12.54 6.78
CA PRO A 218 -3.20 13.83 6.07
C PRO A 218 -2.94 13.72 4.57
N GLY A 219 -2.36 12.61 4.12
CA GLY A 219 -2.14 12.30 2.70
C GLY A 219 -1.51 10.93 2.53
N HIS A 220 -2.13 10.07 1.71
CA HIS A 220 -1.68 8.70 1.48
C HIS A 220 -2.04 8.23 0.08
N TYR A 221 -1.08 7.59 -0.62
CA TYR A 221 -1.33 6.96 -1.90
C TYR A 221 -1.82 5.54 -1.71
N ILE A 222 -2.83 5.16 -2.50
CA ILE A 222 -3.46 3.83 -2.50
C ILE A 222 -3.66 3.33 -3.93
N ASN A 223 -3.60 2.00 -4.15
CA ASN A 223 -3.95 1.37 -5.41
C ASN A 223 -5.43 0.94 -5.45
N LEU A 224 -6.04 1.08 -6.61
CA LEU A 224 -7.40 0.61 -6.91
C LEU A 224 -7.37 -0.50 -7.96
N TRP A 225 -7.92 -1.67 -7.63
CA TRP A 225 -7.93 -2.88 -8.45
C TRP A 225 -9.36 -3.42 -8.63
N HIS A 226 -9.64 -4.10 -9.74
CA HIS A 226 -10.84 -4.92 -9.91
C HIS A 226 -12.16 -4.21 -9.55
N TYR A 227 -12.46 -3.07 -10.20
CA TYR A 227 -13.74 -2.41 -9.98
C TYR A 227 -14.92 -3.30 -10.40
N ASN A 228 -15.85 -3.54 -9.47
CA ASN A 228 -17.11 -4.23 -9.72
C ASN A 228 -18.25 -3.21 -9.89
N PRO A 229 -18.74 -3.00 -11.13
CA PRO A 229 -19.80 -2.01 -11.37
C PRO A 229 -21.18 -2.41 -10.87
N GLU A 230 -21.44 -3.71 -10.60
CA GLU A 230 -22.73 -4.18 -10.10
C GLU A 230 -22.90 -3.85 -8.61
N THR A 231 -21.83 -3.93 -7.84
CA THR A 231 -21.83 -3.67 -6.38
C THR A 231 -21.23 -2.31 -6.03
N ASP A 232 -20.68 -1.58 -7.01
CA ASP A 232 -19.92 -0.33 -6.84
C ASP A 232 -18.76 -0.46 -5.84
N GLN A 233 -18.08 -1.61 -5.87
CA GLN A 233 -16.94 -1.91 -5.01
C GLN A 233 -15.64 -1.96 -5.79
N ILE A 234 -14.55 -1.67 -5.11
CA ILE A 234 -13.18 -1.70 -5.59
C ILE A 234 -12.30 -2.51 -4.64
N PHE A 235 -11.39 -3.31 -5.18
CA PHE A 235 -10.37 -4.00 -4.39
C PHE A 235 -9.23 -3.06 -4.08
N LEU A 236 -8.93 -2.87 -2.80
CA LEU A 236 -8.00 -1.85 -2.30
C LEU A 236 -6.61 -2.43 -2.06
N GLY A 237 -5.59 -1.78 -2.59
CA GLY A 237 -4.19 -1.91 -2.15
C GLY A 237 -3.82 -0.72 -1.27
N ASP A 238 -3.75 -0.92 0.03
CA ASP A 238 -3.37 0.11 1.02
C ASP A 238 -2.07 -0.29 1.71
N SER A 239 -0.97 0.36 1.32
CA SER A 239 0.35 0.05 1.85
C SER A 239 0.57 0.51 3.30
N GLY A 240 -0.23 1.44 3.79
CA GLY A 240 -0.11 2.03 5.12
C GLY A 240 -0.79 1.23 6.22
N ASN A 241 -1.85 0.50 5.90
CA ASN A 241 -2.65 -0.20 6.89
C ASN A 241 -2.95 -1.66 6.50
N PRO A 242 -2.35 -2.65 7.20
CA PRO A 242 -2.61 -4.07 6.91
C PRO A 242 -4.08 -4.49 7.01
N LYS A 243 -4.90 -3.79 7.82
CA LYS A 243 -6.34 -4.10 7.96
C LYS A 243 -7.17 -3.56 6.79
N HIS A 244 -6.73 -2.48 6.15
CA HIS A 244 -7.37 -1.91 4.96
C HIS A 244 -6.87 -2.60 3.68
N ASN A 245 -5.63 -3.08 3.70
CA ASN A 245 -5.03 -3.73 2.55
C ASN A 245 -5.81 -4.98 2.15
N ARG A 246 -6.04 -5.16 0.84
CA ARG A 246 -6.76 -6.31 0.26
C ARG A 246 -8.23 -6.41 0.70
N GLN A 247 -8.90 -5.28 0.90
CA GLN A 247 -10.32 -5.23 1.21
C GLN A 247 -11.13 -4.76 -0.01
N TRP A 248 -12.33 -5.29 -0.16
CA TRP A 248 -13.34 -4.72 -1.04
C TRP A 248 -14.04 -3.59 -0.32
N VAL A 249 -14.02 -2.40 -0.90
CA VAL A 249 -14.63 -1.20 -0.31
C VAL A 249 -15.51 -0.50 -1.34
N PRO A 250 -16.56 0.25 -0.93
CA PRO A 250 -17.33 1.05 -1.86
C PRO A 250 -16.43 2.07 -2.56
N LEU A 251 -16.51 2.17 -3.89
CA LEU A 251 -15.72 3.15 -4.64
C LEU A 251 -16.05 4.58 -4.21
N ARG A 252 -17.26 4.80 -3.72
CA ARG A 252 -17.72 6.09 -3.17
C ARG A 252 -16.87 6.54 -1.98
N THR A 253 -16.46 5.63 -1.08
CA THR A 253 -15.57 5.92 0.05
C THR A 253 -14.23 6.50 -0.43
N ILE A 254 -13.67 5.92 -1.51
CA ILE A 254 -12.44 6.44 -2.13
C ILE A 254 -12.68 7.84 -2.69
N TYR A 255 -13.76 8.03 -3.46
CA TYR A 255 -14.06 9.30 -4.09
C TYR A 255 -14.23 10.43 -3.08
N ASP A 256 -14.91 10.19 -1.97
CA ASP A 256 -15.15 11.21 -0.94
C ASP A 256 -13.82 11.60 -0.26
N ALA A 257 -12.91 10.65 -0.02
CA ALA A 257 -11.59 10.88 0.60
C ALA A 257 -10.50 11.39 -0.36
N ILE A 258 -10.75 11.56 -1.68
CA ILE A 258 -9.74 12.09 -2.61
C ILE A 258 -9.28 13.47 -2.16
N SER A 259 -7.96 13.61 -1.90
CA SER A 259 -7.35 14.88 -1.49
C SER A 259 -7.49 15.95 -2.56
N SER A 260 -7.95 17.14 -2.15
CA SER A 260 -8.06 18.31 -3.02
C SER A 260 -6.79 19.19 -3.07
N GLN A 261 -5.81 18.89 -2.22
CA GLN A 261 -4.66 19.79 -1.97
C GLN A 261 -3.59 19.82 -3.07
N ASN A 262 -3.58 18.83 -3.99
CA ASN A 262 -2.55 18.72 -5.02
C ASN A 262 -3.07 19.11 -6.42
N THR A 263 -2.13 19.45 -7.32
CA THR A 263 -2.45 19.76 -8.73
C THR A 263 -3.13 18.57 -9.41
N TRP A 264 -2.71 17.36 -9.09
CA TRP A 264 -3.27 16.08 -9.55
C TRP A 264 -3.73 15.29 -8.34
N GLN A 265 -4.79 14.52 -8.45
CA GLN A 265 -5.38 13.76 -7.35
C GLN A 265 -5.37 12.25 -7.58
N TYR A 266 -5.29 11.82 -8.86
CA TYR A 266 -5.16 10.42 -9.18
C TYR A 266 -4.46 10.19 -10.52
N LEU A 267 -3.92 8.98 -10.68
CA LEU A 267 -3.25 8.49 -11.86
C LEU A 267 -3.95 7.22 -12.34
N LEU A 268 -4.31 7.18 -13.61
CA LEU A 268 -4.87 5.99 -14.27
C LEU A 268 -3.77 5.28 -15.05
N VAL A 269 -3.70 3.96 -14.92
CA VAL A 269 -2.92 3.07 -15.80
C VAL A 269 -3.87 2.49 -16.83
N THR A 270 -3.68 2.84 -18.11
CA THR A 270 -4.63 2.50 -19.17
C THR A 270 -4.12 1.43 -20.12
N GLY A 271 -2.84 1.06 -20.04
CA GLY A 271 -2.25 0.05 -20.88
C GLY A 271 -0.83 -0.32 -20.44
N TYR A 272 -0.34 -1.45 -20.97
CA TYR A 272 1.04 -1.91 -20.83
C TYR A 272 1.57 -2.39 -22.17
N ASP A 273 2.78 -2.00 -22.51
CA ASP A 273 3.51 -2.40 -23.71
C ASP A 273 4.90 -2.91 -23.29
N GLU A 274 5.10 -4.22 -23.38
CA GLU A 274 6.35 -4.85 -22.96
C GLU A 274 7.55 -4.40 -23.81
N GLU A 275 7.36 -4.02 -25.06
CA GLU A 275 8.44 -3.54 -25.93
C GLU A 275 8.97 -2.18 -25.45
N LYS A 276 8.12 -1.37 -24.82
CA LYS A 276 8.47 -0.08 -24.22
C LYS A 276 9.05 -0.22 -22.81
N ASN A 277 8.94 -1.39 -22.18
CA ASN A 277 9.54 -1.62 -20.87
C ASN A 277 11.07 -1.70 -21.02
N THR A 278 11.75 -0.63 -20.66
CA THR A 278 13.22 -0.53 -20.75
C THR A 278 13.91 -1.07 -19.49
N TRP A 279 13.17 -1.44 -18.47
CA TRP A 279 13.74 -1.95 -17.21
C TRP A 279 13.81 -3.50 -17.21
N LYS A 280 12.70 -4.18 -17.45
CA LYS A 280 12.58 -5.65 -17.48
C LYS A 280 13.29 -6.36 -16.32
N TYR A 281 13.24 -5.75 -15.13
CA TYR A 281 13.82 -6.28 -13.91
C TYR A 281 12.83 -7.23 -13.24
N SER A 282 13.31 -8.37 -12.76
CA SER A 282 12.50 -9.29 -11.99
C SER A 282 13.34 -9.96 -10.91
N GLY A 283 12.77 -10.03 -9.73
CA GLY A 283 13.34 -10.66 -8.56
C GLY A 283 13.23 -9.77 -7.33
N ILE A 284 12.69 -10.30 -6.26
CA ILE A 284 12.67 -9.65 -4.96
C ILE A 284 13.72 -10.33 -4.11
N HIS A 285 14.89 -9.71 -3.98
CA HIS A 285 16.04 -10.27 -3.29
C HIS A 285 16.05 -9.97 -1.79
N GLU A 286 15.29 -8.98 -1.37
CA GLU A 286 15.15 -8.65 0.03
C GLU A 286 14.30 -9.69 0.78
N LYS A 287 14.48 -9.75 2.09
CA LYS A 287 13.61 -10.54 2.96
C LYS A 287 12.21 -9.95 2.99
N TRP A 288 11.21 -10.76 2.66
CA TRP A 288 9.81 -10.36 2.69
C TRP A 288 8.89 -11.55 2.99
N THR A 289 7.65 -11.26 3.38
CA THR A 289 6.62 -12.26 3.64
C THR A 289 5.80 -12.48 2.37
N ARG A 290 6.25 -13.44 1.54
CA ARG A 290 5.53 -13.84 0.32
C ARG A 290 4.27 -14.61 0.73
N PRO A 291 3.06 -14.18 0.31
CA PRO A 291 1.85 -14.96 0.52
C PRO A 291 1.93 -16.30 -0.22
N ALA A 292 1.30 -17.35 0.34
CA ALA A 292 1.33 -18.69 -0.26
C ALA A 292 0.72 -18.74 -1.68
N TRP A 293 -0.28 -17.91 -1.96
CA TRP A 293 -0.91 -17.77 -3.27
C TRP A 293 -0.08 -16.95 -4.27
N CYS A 294 0.85 -16.11 -3.81
CA CYS A 294 1.70 -15.29 -4.66
C CYS A 294 2.88 -16.12 -5.21
N LYS A 295 2.76 -16.57 -6.45
CA LYS A 295 3.84 -17.32 -7.12
C LYS A 295 4.97 -16.38 -7.52
N ALA A 296 6.23 -16.82 -7.31
CA ALA A 296 7.40 -16.09 -7.79
C ALA A 296 7.38 -16.00 -9.32
N LYS A 297 7.71 -14.83 -9.83
CA LYS A 297 7.90 -14.62 -11.28
C LYS A 297 9.33 -14.95 -11.69
N PRO A 298 9.58 -15.27 -12.97
CA PRO A 298 10.93 -15.58 -13.45
C PRO A 298 11.90 -14.42 -13.20
N GLU A 299 13.11 -14.73 -12.78
CA GLU A 299 14.16 -13.73 -12.66
C GLU A 299 14.58 -13.21 -14.04
N ALA A 300 14.84 -11.92 -14.13
CA ALA A 300 15.35 -11.24 -15.32
C ALA A 300 16.35 -10.16 -14.92
N LYS A 301 17.32 -9.89 -15.79
CA LYS A 301 18.27 -8.81 -15.56
C LYS A 301 17.65 -7.47 -15.96
N SER A 302 17.77 -6.48 -15.10
CA SER A 302 17.40 -5.10 -15.42
C SER A 302 18.33 -4.50 -16.47
N LEU A 303 17.74 -3.80 -17.42
CA LEU A 303 18.47 -3.03 -18.42
C LEU A 303 18.99 -1.67 -17.89
N LEU A 304 18.44 -1.20 -16.78
CA LEU A 304 18.72 0.14 -16.23
C LEU A 304 19.53 0.14 -14.93
N MET A 305 19.71 -1.01 -14.28
CA MET A 305 20.55 -1.09 -13.07
C MET A 305 22.01 -0.92 -13.44
N PRO A 306 22.82 -0.21 -12.62
CA PRO A 306 24.28 -0.19 -12.83
C PRO A 306 24.83 -1.60 -12.72
N ALA A 307 25.86 -1.93 -13.54
CA ALA A 307 26.71 -3.07 -13.24
C ALA A 307 27.37 -2.79 -11.88
N GLU A 308 27.33 -3.77 -10.97
CA GLU A 308 28.02 -3.70 -9.68
C GLU A 308 29.51 -3.46 -9.87
#